data_bf65ba39f7b809747fb8c5b7c2910377
#
_entry.id   bf65ba39f7b809747fb8c5b7c2910377
#
_cell.length_a   1.000
_cell.length_b   1.000
_cell.length_c   1.000
_cell.angle_alpha   90.00
_cell.angle_beta   90.00
_cell.angle_gamma   90.00
#
_symmetry.space_group_name_H-M   'P 1'
#
loop_
_entity.id
_entity.type
_entity.pdbx_description
1 polymer ?
#
loop_
_entity_poly.entity_id
_entity_poly.type
_entity_poly.pdbx_seq_one_letter_code
_entity_poly.pdbx_strand_id
1 'polypeptide(L)'
;ADKPGVTVFRTIEDCNKLMEAAKSCKSAAVIGGGLLGLEAARGLLHLGMAPTIVHNAPFIMNRQLDQTPAQMLQSELERQGMRFMLEKRTDRIVGRSRAKGLQFSDGTSLPADLIVLSVGIKPRISLAPNTGLRTNLAFIVDDYMRTNVPDIYAVGECAEHRGIAYGLVAPLYEQGKVLARVLCGLPTEPYAGSVPSAQLKVSGVDVFSAGNIHQTGAKTAIQTLDCIRGTYKRVFTVGGKIVGAVLYGDITESGDWLNQVKRGADEWSLLRGGGGSGVEAARELAGSDVVCSCNNVCKAQIVKAVASEGLTTAEEVRDRTKASGSCGGCRPMVEAMVKLTMLEPPDLSDEEPVCGCSPMSHPEFKAAVLGDGAMPETNCASCAGAAAYYKSLRAFGAVEVGRGNEAYIRASMHSSDPDVLQQAA
;
A
#
# COMPACT_ATOMS: atom_id res chain seq x y z
N ALA A 1 -21.62 -12.12 -14.57
CA ALA A 1 -20.48 -13.03 -14.85
C ALA A 1 -20.91 -14.49 -15.05
N ASP A 2 -22.22 -14.77 -15.14
CA ASP A 2 -22.73 -16.17 -15.17
C ASP A 2 -22.71 -16.78 -16.57
N LYS A 3 -22.24 -16.04 -17.55
CA LYS A 3 -22.17 -16.51 -18.94
C LYS A 3 -20.83 -17.20 -19.22
N PRO A 4 -20.82 -18.44 -19.77
CA PRO A 4 -19.59 -19.09 -20.18
C PRO A 4 -18.74 -18.20 -21.09
N GLY A 5 -17.42 -18.13 -20.83
CA GLY A 5 -16.51 -17.21 -21.53
C GLY A 5 -16.46 -15.79 -20.97
N VAL A 6 -17.13 -15.51 -19.84
CA VAL A 6 -17.00 -14.26 -19.10
C VAL A 6 -16.46 -14.55 -17.70
N THR A 7 -15.45 -13.82 -17.28
CA THR A 7 -14.88 -13.93 -15.93
C THR A 7 -14.49 -12.55 -15.40
N VAL A 8 -14.17 -12.49 -14.12
CA VAL A 8 -13.56 -11.33 -13.45
C VAL A 8 -12.10 -11.64 -13.14
N PHE A 9 -11.36 -10.64 -12.68
CA PHE A 9 -10.00 -10.83 -12.20
C PHE A 9 -9.90 -10.18 -10.81
N ARG A 10 -10.05 -11.00 -9.75
CA ARG A 10 -10.02 -10.50 -8.38
C ARG A 10 -9.49 -11.51 -7.36
N THR A 11 -9.82 -12.78 -7.50
CA THR A 11 -9.45 -13.85 -6.56
C THR A 11 -8.50 -14.85 -7.21
N ILE A 12 -7.91 -15.71 -6.38
CA ILE A 12 -7.08 -16.83 -6.87
C ILE A 12 -7.91 -17.78 -7.76
N GLU A 13 -9.18 -18.00 -7.40
CA GLU A 13 -10.11 -18.82 -8.20
C GLU A 13 -10.34 -18.21 -9.58
N ASP A 14 -10.38 -16.88 -9.67
CA ASP A 14 -10.49 -16.20 -10.97
C ASP A 14 -9.22 -16.39 -11.80
N CYS A 15 -8.03 -16.33 -11.17
CA CYS A 15 -6.77 -16.67 -11.85
C CYS A 15 -6.77 -18.10 -12.38
N ASN A 16 -7.23 -19.07 -11.58
CA ASN A 16 -7.34 -20.46 -12.00
C ASN A 16 -8.29 -20.64 -13.20
N LYS A 17 -9.44 -19.92 -13.21
CA LYS A 17 -10.36 -19.90 -14.35
C LYS A 17 -9.72 -19.32 -15.60
N LEU A 18 -8.91 -18.25 -15.47
CA LEU A 18 -8.17 -17.66 -16.59
C LEU A 18 -7.13 -18.62 -17.14
N MET A 19 -6.37 -19.31 -16.29
CA MET A 19 -5.40 -20.32 -16.69
C MET A 19 -6.06 -21.49 -17.42
N GLU A 20 -7.21 -21.95 -16.94
CA GLU A 20 -7.95 -23.03 -17.60
C GLU A 20 -8.51 -22.57 -18.96
N ALA A 21 -9.09 -21.37 -19.03
CA ALA A 21 -9.60 -20.79 -20.27
C ALA A 21 -8.49 -20.63 -21.33
N ALA A 22 -7.28 -20.28 -20.93
CA ALA A 22 -6.15 -20.10 -21.85
C ALA A 22 -5.75 -21.39 -22.57
N LYS A 23 -6.09 -22.57 -22.06
CA LYS A 23 -5.84 -23.86 -22.75
C LYS A 23 -6.65 -23.99 -24.03
N SER A 24 -7.79 -23.34 -24.15
CA SER A 24 -8.72 -23.49 -25.29
C SER A 24 -9.03 -22.17 -26.01
N CYS A 25 -8.84 -21.03 -25.38
CA CYS A 25 -9.09 -19.70 -25.93
C CYS A 25 -7.80 -19.08 -26.46
N LYS A 26 -7.88 -18.39 -27.60
CA LYS A 26 -6.73 -17.72 -28.23
C LYS A 26 -6.77 -16.21 -28.08
N SER A 27 -7.97 -15.64 -27.99
CA SER A 27 -8.19 -14.19 -27.89
C SER A 27 -8.94 -13.81 -26.62
N ALA A 28 -8.60 -12.68 -26.05
CA ALA A 28 -9.28 -12.15 -24.88
C ALA A 28 -9.60 -10.65 -25.04
N ALA A 29 -10.78 -10.25 -24.60
CA ALA A 29 -11.12 -8.85 -24.39
C ALA A 29 -11.11 -8.53 -22.90
N VAL A 30 -10.24 -7.62 -22.46
CA VAL A 30 -10.15 -7.16 -21.07
C VAL A 30 -10.82 -5.80 -20.99
N ILE A 31 -11.96 -5.72 -20.33
CA ILE A 31 -12.70 -4.47 -20.15
C ILE A 31 -12.16 -3.75 -18.92
N GLY A 32 -11.51 -2.61 -19.13
CA GLY A 32 -10.88 -1.78 -18.10
C GLY A 32 -9.37 -1.64 -18.28
N GLY A 33 -8.92 -0.43 -18.58
CA GLY A 33 -7.49 -0.07 -18.77
C GLY A 33 -6.82 0.46 -17.50
N GLY A 34 -7.32 0.08 -16.31
CA GLY A 34 -6.68 0.37 -15.03
C GLY A 34 -5.69 -0.71 -14.60
N LEU A 35 -5.13 -0.59 -13.39
CA LEU A 35 -4.12 -1.48 -12.79
C LEU A 35 -4.43 -2.97 -13.03
N LEU A 36 -5.52 -3.46 -12.48
CA LEU A 36 -5.90 -4.88 -12.54
C LEU A 36 -6.17 -5.37 -13.96
N GLY A 37 -6.70 -4.49 -14.85
CA GLY A 37 -6.95 -4.86 -16.24
C GLY A 37 -5.65 -5.08 -17.02
N LEU A 38 -4.65 -4.22 -16.81
CA LEU A 38 -3.33 -4.36 -17.41
C LEU A 38 -2.60 -5.62 -16.88
N GLU A 39 -2.69 -5.88 -15.58
CA GLU A 39 -2.13 -7.10 -14.97
C GLU A 39 -2.80 -8.38 -15.52
N ALA A 40 -4.14 -8.39 -15.62
CA ALA A 40 -4.86 -9.51 -16.22
C ALA A 40 -4.45 -9.73 -17.69
N ALA A 41 -4.37 -8.65 -18.48
CA ALA A 41 -3.93 -8.73 -19.87
C ALA A 41 -2.50 -9.26 -19.98
N ARG A 42 -1.60 -8.83 -19.10
CA ARG A 42 -0.22 -9.34 -19.04
C ARG A 42 -0.17 -10.83 -18.73
N GLY A 43 -0.94 -11.27 -17.72
CA GLY A 43 -1.06 -12.68 -17.39
C GLY A 43 -1.55 -13.52 -18.58
N LEU A 44 -2.57 -13.06 -19.27
CA LEU A 44 -3.12 -13.74 -20.46
C LEU A 44 -2.12 -13.78 -21.63
N LEU A 45 -1.35 -12.72 -21.82
CA LEU A 45 -0.28 -12.68 -22.82
C LEU A 45 0.80 -13.74 -22.52
N HIS A 46 1.21 -13.87 -21.24
CA HIS A 46 2.15 -14.92 -20.82
C HIS A 46 1.59 -16.34 -21.01
N LEU A 47 0.29 -16.49 -20.92
CA LEU A 47 -0.38 -17.77 -21.21
C LEU A 47 -0.57 -18.03 -22.72
N GLY A 48 0.01 -17.20 -23.60
CA GLY A 48 -0.03 -17.36 -25.05
C GLY A 48 -1.32 -16.87 -25.72
N MET A 49 -2.16 -16.12 -25.01
CA MET A 49 -3.36 -15.50 -25.57
C MET A 49 -3.04 -14.13 -26.21
N ALA A 50 -3.93 -13.65 -27.08
CA ALA A 50 -3.88 -12.31 -27.66
C ALA A 50 -4.89 -11.38 -26.95
N PRO A 51 -4.48 -10.64 -25.89
CA PRO A 51 -5.36 -9.75 -25.17
C PRO A 51 -5.56 -8.43 -25.91
N THR A 52 -6.80 -7.94 -25.92
CA THR A 52 -7.17 -6.58 -26.31
C THR A 52 -7.81 -5.87 -25.12
N ILE A 53 -7.19 -4.79 -24.65
CA ILE A 53 -7.70 -3.95 -23.56
C ILE A 53 -8.72 -2.98 -24.15
N VAL A 54 -9.94 -3.00 -23.61
CA VAL A 54 -11.05 -2.09 -23.98
C VAL A 54 -11.21 -1.08 -22.86
N HIS A 55 -11.10 0.21 -23.17
CA HIS A 55 -11.20 1.27 -22.18
C HIS A 55 -12.08 2.42 -22.67
N ASN A 56 -12.86 2.98 -21.77
CA ASN A 56 -13.82 4.05 -22.11
C ASN A 56 -13.24 5.47 -22.01
N ALA A 57 -12.00 5.61 -21.52
CA ALA A 57 -11.29 6.88 -21.46
C ALA A 57 -10.26 7.00 -22.61
N PRO A 58 -9.75 8.23 -22.89
CA PRO A 58 -8.82 8.47 -23.99
C PRO A 58 -7.42 7.89 -23.74
N PHE A 59 -7.06 7.51 -22.53
CA PHE A 59 -5.79 6.87 -22.20
C PHE A 59 -5.95 5.93 -21.01
N ILE A 60 -5.05 4.96 -20.92
CA ILE A 60 -5.03 3.95 -19.84
C ILE A 60 -4.61 4.58 -18.50
N MET A 61 -4.96 3.90 -17.38
CA MET A 61 -4.59 4.37 -16.04
C MET A 61 -5.00 5.82 -15.73
N ASN A 62 -6.05 6.30 -16.36
CA ASN A 62 -6.50 7.71 -16.34
C ASN A 62 -6.85 8.26 -14.95
N ARG A 63 -6.88 7.42 -13.92
CA ARG A 63 -7.02 7.84 -12.51
C ARG A 63 -5.68 8.08 -11.83
N GLN A 64 -4.61 7.42 -12.30
CA GLN A 64 -3.28 7.43 -11.70
C GLN A 64 -2.25 8.20 -12.53
N LEU A 65 -2.46 8.34 -13.84
CA LEU A 65 -1.53 8.96 -14.75
C LEU A 65 -2.15 10.15 -15.46
N ASP A 66 -1.35 11.10 -15.85
CA ASP A 66 -1.68 12.04 -16.92
C ASP A 66 -1.38 11.43 -18.29
N GLN A 67 -1.73 12.13 -19.34
CA GLN A 67 -1.71 11.61 -20.71
C GLN A 67 -0.31 11.18 -21.18
N THR A 68 0.74 11.91 -20.83
CA THR A 68 2.10 11.63 -21.33
C THR A 68 2.62 10.28 -20.86
N PRO A 69 2.72 9.99 -19.54
CA PRO A 69 3.19 8.68 -19.08
C PRO A 69 2.21 7.56 -19.42
N ALA A 70 0.91 7.84 -19.56
CA ALA A 70 -0.05 6.84 -20.03
C ALA A 70 0.21 6.40 -21.47
N GLN A 71 0.55 7.32 -22.35
CA GLN A 71 0.94 7.00 -23.73
C GLN A 71 2.27 6.26 -23.81
N MET A 72 3.26 6.66 -23.00
CA MET A 72 4.53 5.94 -22.90
C MET A 72 4.29 4.48 -22.46
N LEU A 73 3.48 4.28 -21.42
CA LEU A 73 3.11 2.95 -20.94
C LEU A 73 2.38 2.15 -22.02
N GLN A 74 1.39 2.75 -22.68
CA GLN A 74 0.64 2.08 -23.75
C GLN A 74 1.57 1.62 -24.87
N SER A 75 2.46 2.48 -25.36
CA SER A 75 3.41 2.15 -26.43
C SER A 75 4.31 0.99 -26.04
N GLU A 76 4.79 0.95 -24.80
CA GLU A 76 5.59 -0.17 -24.33
C GLU A 76 4.77 -1.49 -24.24
N LEU A 77 3.54 -1.42 -23.76
CA LEU A 77 2.67 -2.59 -23.69
C LEU A 77 2.25 -3.10 -25.08
N GLU A 78 2.08 -2.19 -26.06
CA GLU A 78 1.83 -2.54 -27.47
C GLU A 78 3.06 -3.24 -28.10
N ARG A 79 4.26 -2.74 -27.82
CA ARG A 79 5.52 -3.38 -28.24
C ARG A 79 5.65 -4.80 -27.68
N GLN A 80 5.08 -5.07 -26.52
CA GLN A 80 5.05 -6.40 -25.90
C GLN A 80 3.92 -7.31 -26.41
N GLY A 81 3.05 -6.82 -27.30
CA GLY A 81 1.99 -7.61 -27.94
C GLY A 81 0.58 -7.40 -27.42
N MET A 82 0.35 -6.46 -26.49
CA MET A 82 -1.00 -6.07 -26.11
C MET A 82 -1.63 -5.18 -27.17
N ARG A 83 -2.97 -5.20 -27.25
CA ARG A 83 -3.73 -4.31 -28.13
C ARG A 83 -4.68 -3.47 -27.29
N PHE A 84 -4.95 -2.25 -27.78
CA PHE A 84 -5.82 -1.30 -27.09
C PHE A 84 -6.94 -0.80 -27.98
N MET A 85 -8.12 -0.68 -27.39
CA MET A 85 -9.28 0.00 -27.96
C MET A 85 -9.74 1.03 -26.92
N LEU A 86 -9.30 2.27 -27.07
CA LEU A 86 -9.61 3.39 -26.19
C LEU A 86 -10.90 4.08 -26.64
N GLU A 87 -11.51 4.87 -25.75
CA GLU A 87 -12.78 5.59 -25.98
C GLU A 87 -13.91 4.65 -26.42
N LYS A 88 -13.82 3.35 -26.06
CA LYS A 88 -14.82 2.34 -26.38
C LYS A 88 -15.71 2.03 -25.20
N ARG A 89 -16.97 2.40 -25.31
CA ARG A 89 -18.00 2.03 -24.35
C ARG A 89 -18.65 0.72 -24.76
N THR A 90 -18.46 -0.31 -23.96
CA THR A 90 -19.09 -1.61 -24.14
C THR A 90 -20.61 -1.48 -23.90
N ASP A 91 -21.41 -1.83 -24.89
CA ASP A 91 -22.86 -1.89 -24.80
C ASP A 91 -23.30 -3.28 -24.28
N ARG A 92 -22.84 -4.34 -24.93
CA ARG A 92 -23.20 -5.71 -24.55
C ARG A 92 -22.15 -6.74 -24.91
N ILE A 93 -22.21 -7.88 -24.23
CA ILE A 93 -21.45 -9.10 -24.54
C ILE A 93 -22.28 -9.94 -25.51
N VAL A 94 -21.74 -10.19 -26.70
CA VAL A 94 -22.42 -10.97 -27.75
C VAL A 94 -22.18 -12.48 -27.60
N GLY A 95 -23.09 -13.28 -28.18
CA GLY A 95 -23.10 -14.75 -28.12
C GLY A 95 -24.29 -15.28 -27.32
N ARG A 96 -24.87 -16.41 -27.69
CA ARG A 96 -26.04 -17.02 -27.01
C ARG A 96 -25.62 -17.87 -25.79
N SER A 97 -25.06 -19.02 -26.00
CA SER A 97 -24.67 -19.99 -24.97
C SER A 97 -23.30 -19.67 -24.34
N ARG A 98 -22.42 -19.00 -25.07
CA ARG A 98 -21.08 -18.58 -24.67
C ARG A 98 -20.80 -17.18 -25.20
N ALA A 99 -19.95 -16.43 -24.51
CA ALA A 99 -19.44 -15.16 -25.02
C ALA A 99 -18.59 -15.39 -26.29
N LYS A 100 -18.78 -14.52 -27.28
CA LYS A 100 -18.06 -14.53 -28.56
C LYS A 100 -17.44 -13.16 -28.90
N GLY A 101 -17.57 -12.19 -28.01
CA GLY A 101 -17.03 -10.86 -28.22
C GLY A 101 -17.86 -9.77 -27.55
N LEU A 102 -17.52 -8.55 -27.88
CA LEU A 102 -18.14 -7.32 -27.39
C LEU A 102 -18.78 -6.54 -28.54
N GLN A 103 -19.88 -5.87 -28.26
CA GLN A 103 -20.43 -4.83 -29.10
C GLN A 103 -20.34 -3.49 -28.35
N PHE A 104 -19.93 -2.45 -29.07
CA PHE A 104 -19.74 -1.11 -28.53
C PHE A 104 -20.91 -0.20 -28.89
N SER A 105 -21.08 0.88 -28.13
CA SER A 105 -22.15 1.87 -28.32
C SER A 105 -22.07 2.62 -29.65
N ASP A 106 -20.90 2.65 -30.30
CA ASP A 106 -20.69 3.21 -31.64
C ASP A 106 -21.05 2.24 -32.79
N GLY A 107 -21.58 1.07 -32.46
CA GLY A 107 -21.97 0.02 -33.43
C GLY A 107 -20.82 -0.91 -33.84
N THR A 108 -19.56 -0.62 -33.49
CA THR A 108 -18.43 -1.50 -33.77
C THR A 108 -18.41 -2.70 -32.84
N SER A 109 -17.64 -3.74 -33.19
CA SER A 109 -17.56 -4.98 -32.39
C SER A 109 -16.11 -5.49 -32.30
N LEU A 110 -15.84 -6.26 -31.26
CA LEU A 110 -14.58 -6.97 -31.05
C LEU A 110 -14.88 -8.46 -30.81
N PRO A 111 -14.51 -9.36 -31.73
CA PRO A 111 -14.55 -10.81 -31.46
C PRO A 111 -13.54 -11.21 -30.38
N ALA A 112 -13.94 -12.06 -29.44
CA ALA A 112 -13.08 -12.60 -28.41
C ALA A 112 -13.64 -13.91 -27.85
N ASP A 113 -12.75 -14.87 -27.55
CA ASP A 113 -13.09 -16.17 -26.96
C ASP A 113 -13.34 -16.07 -25.46
N LEU A 114 -12.66 -15.12 -24.81
CA LEU A 114 -12.73 -14.85 -23.37
C LEU A 114 -12.94 -13.35 -23.11
N ILE A 115 -13.80 -13.02 -22.16
CA ILE A 115 -14.04 -11.65 -21.73
C ILE A 115 -13.70 -11.56 -20.24
N VAL A 116 -12.81 -10.64 -19.88
CA VAL A 116 -12.41 -10.36 -18.51
C VAL A 116 -12.95 -8.99 -18.09
N LEU A 117 -13.71 -8.95 -17.01
CA LEU A 117 -14.27 -7.71 -16.44
C LEU A 117 -13.32 -7.17 -15.37
N SER A 118 -12.73 -6.01 -15.61
CA SER A 118 -11.85 -5.30 -14.69
C SER A 118 -12.24 -3.81 -14.61
N VAL A 119 -13.53 -3.55 -14.37
CA VAL A 119 -14.15 -2.22 -14.42
C VAL A 119 -14.19 -1.49 -13.08
N GLY A 120 -13.36 -1.88 -12.15
CA GLY A 120 -13.28 -1.35 -10.79
C GLY A 120 -13.81 -2.32 -9.75
N ILE A 121 -13.75 -1.88 -8.51
CA ILE A 121 -14.19 -2.63 -7.34
C ILE A 121 -15.52 -2.08 -6.83
N LYS A 122 -16.32 -2.94 -6.23
CA LYS A 122 -17.54 -2.55 -5.52
C LYS A 122 -17.45 -3.07 -4.09
N PRO A 123 -17.48 -2.18 -3.08
CA PRO A 123 -17.51 -2.60 -1.69
C PRO A 123 -18.66 -3.55 -1.39
N ARG A 124 -18.41 -4.53 -0.52
CA ARG A 124 -19.42 -5.51 -0.14
C ARG A 124 -20.21 -4.98 1.05
N ILE A 125 -21.47 -4.63 0.80
CA ILE A 125 -22.41 -4.11 1.81
C ILE A 125 -23.57 -5.07 2.10
N SER A 126 -23.38 -6.37 1.86
CA SER A 126 -24.45 -7.38 2.00
C SER A 126 -24.96 -7.55 3.44
N LEU A 127 -24.25 -7.03 4.44
CA LEU A 127 -24.67 -7.02 5.83
C LEU A 127 -25.59 -5.84 6.18
N ALA A 128 -25.76 -4.83 5.30
CA ALA A 128 -26.57 -3.65 5.59
C ALA A 128 -28.08 -3.89 5.68
N PRO A 129 -28.71 -4.76 4.86
CA PRO A 129 -30.14 -4.97 4.94
C PRO A 129 -30.60 -5.41 6.34
N ASN A 130 -31.61 -4.71 6.86
CA ASN A 130 -32.24 -4.98 8.17
C ASN A 130 -31.36 -4.77 9.42
N THR A 131 -30.18 -4.15 9.29
CA THR A 131 -29.29 -3.89 10.43
C THR A 131 -29.33 -2.45 10.92
N GLY A 132 -29.97 -1.54 10.20
CA GLY A 132 -29.93 -0.11 10.46
C GLY A 132 -28.62 0.58 10.10
N LEU A 133 -27.64 -0.13 9.57
CA LEU A 133 -26.36 0.42 9.12
C LEU A 133 -26.54 1.35 7.92
N ARG A 134 -25.99 2.56 8.00
CA ARG A 134 -25.98 3.51 6.88
C ARG A 134 -24.91 3.15 5.88
N THR A 135 -25.30 3.18 4.60
CA THR A 135 -24.40 2.93 3.47
C THR A 135 -24.63 3.94 2.37
N ASN A 136 -23.58 4.21 1.58
CA ASN A 136 -23.61 4.87 0.30
C ASN A 136 -22.78 4.05 -0.69
N LEU A 137 -21.49 4.35 -0.89
CA LEU A 137 -20.56 3.48 -1.63
C LEU A 137 -20.20 2.24 -0.81
N ALA A 138 -20.03 2.42 0.51
CA ALA A 138 -19.70 1.41 1.49
C ALA A 138 -20.42 1.69 2.81
N PHE A 139 -20.03 1.04 3.93
CA PHE A 139 -20.53 1.38 5.26
C PHE A 139 -19.97 2.73 5.70
N ILE A 140 -20.84 3.70 5.98
CA ILE A 140 -20.44 5.04 6.41
C ILE A 140 -19.87 4.97 7.81
N VAL A 141 -18.65 5.49 7.98
CA VAL A 141 -17.95 5.55 9.28
C VAL A 141 -17.54 6.98 9.62
N ASP A 142 -17.39 7.25 10.91
CA ASP A 142 -16.80 8.48 11.43
C ASP A 142 -15.26 8.44 11.40
N ASP A 143 -14.62 9.47 11.93
CA ASP A 143 -13.16 9.60 12.00
C ASP A 143 -12.49 8.56 12.93
N TYR A 144 -13.27 7.76 13.64
CA TYR A 144 -12.83 6.68 14.55
C TYR A 144 -13.26 5.30 14.07
N MET A 145 -13.68 5.18 12.81
CA MET A 145 -14.17 3.94 12.18
C MET A 145 -15.47 3.40 12.80
N ARG A 146 -16.24 4.22 13.52
CA ARG A 146 -17.53 3.85 14.09
C ARG A 146 -18.63 3.99 13.03
N THR A 147 -19.53 3.05 12.98
CA THR A 147 -20.77 3.19 12.19
C THR A 147 -21.81 4.00 12.98
N ASN A 148 -22.97 4.21 12.38
CA ASN A 148 -24.10 4.85 13.08
C ASN A 148 -24.79 3.91 14.10
N VAL A 149 -24.45 2.64 14.14
CA VAL A 149 -24.98 1.66 15.10
C VAL A 149 -23.94 1.45 16.20
N PRO A 150 -24.30 1.63 17.49
CA PRO A 150 -23.37 1.40 18.60
C PRO A 150 -22.69 0.04 18.53
N ASP A 151 -21.42 -0.02 18.93
CA ASP A 151 -20.59 -1.22 19.00
C ASP A 151 -20.33 -1.92 17.66
N ILE A 152 -20.72 -1.27 16.55
CA ILE A 152 -20.40 -1.75 15.20
C ILE A 152 -19.43 -0.78 14.52
N TYR A 153 -18.31 -1.33 14.06
CA TYR A 153 -17.22 -0.63 13.37
C TYR A 153 -17.06 -1.20 11.97
N ALA A 154 -16.55 -0.40 11.05
CA ALA A 154 -16.14 -0.87 9.74
C ALA A 154 -14.78 -0.30 9.37
N VAL A 155 -13.93 -1.12 8.77
CA VAL A 155 -12.57 -0.78 8.34
C VAL A 155 -12.24 -1.55 7.06
N GLY A 156 -11.42 -0.95 6.22
CA GLY A 156 -11.02 -1.59 4.97
C GLY A 156 -11.86 -1.16 3.78
N GLU A 157 -11.89 -1.98 2.73
CA GLU A 157 -12.59 -1.67 1.48
C GLU A 157 -14.11 -1.51 1.66
N CYS A 158 -14.68 -2.12 2.70
CA CYS A 158 -16.10 -2.00 3.02
C CYS A 158 -16.47 -0.71 3.79
N ALA A 159 -15.49 0.10 4.20
CA ALA A 159 -15.72 1.35 4.94
C ALA A 159 -15.67 2.57 4.02
N GLU A 160 -16.60 3.49 4.22
CA GLU A 160 -16.66 4.79 3.56
C GLU A 160 -16.46 5.89 4.58
N HIS A 161 -15.33 6.59 4.48
CA HIS A 161 -15.00 7.72 5.33
C HIS A 161 -15.06 9.02 4.53
N ARG A 162 -15.89 9.97 4.97
CA ARG A 162 -16.08 11.28 4.30
C ARG A 162 -16.34 11.16 2.79
N GLY A 163 -17.15 10.18 2.39
CA GLY A 163 -17.53 9.94 0.99
C GLY A 163 -16.50 9.18 0.16
N ILE A 164 -15.41 8.70 0.76
CA ILE A 164 -14.34 7.96 0.07
C ILE A 164 -14.28 6.52 0.59
N ALA A 165 -14.37 5.55 -0.31
CA ALA A 165 -14.05 4.15 -0.06
C ALA A 165 -12.70 3.82 -0.72
N TYR A 166 -11.74 3.34 0.09
CA TYR A 166 -10.39 3.03 -0.37
C TYR A 166 -10.27 1.58 -0.83
N GLY A 167 -9.67 1.37 -2.01
CA GLY A 167 -9.40 0.04 -2.56
C GLY A 167 -7.91 -0.33 -2.61
N LEU A 168 -7.06 0.41 -1.88
CA LEU A 168 -5.62 0.19 -1.80
C LEU A 168 -5.22 -0.17 -0.38
N VAL A 169 -4.21 -1.01 -0.22
CA VAL A 169 -3.84 -1.62 1.06
C VAL A 169 -3.38 -0.59 2.10
N ALA A 170 -2.55 0.40 1.72
CA ALA A 170 -1.98 1.36 2.67
C ALA A 170 -3.04 2.16 3.46
N PRO A 171 -4.08 2.75 2.83
CA PRO A 171 -5.19 3.38 3.55
C PRO A 171 -5.89 2.44 4.55
N LEU A 172 -6.04 1.17 4.20
CA LEU A 172 -6.72 0.19 5.06
C LEU A 172 -5.92 -0.10 6.33
N TYR A 173 -4.59 -0.13 6.26
CA TYR A 173 -3.72 -0.21 7.43
C TYR A 173 -3.81 1.05 8.31
N GLU A 174 -3.89 2.24 7.71
CA GLU A 174 -4.05 3.49 8.46
C GLU A 174 -5.38 3.49 9.23
N GLN A 175 -6.49 3.09 8.60
CA GLN A 175 -7.78 2.88 9.25
C GLN A 175 -7.71 1.82 10.36
N GLY A 176 -7.06 0.68 10.08
CA GLY A 176 -6.90 -0.40 11.06
C GLY A 176 -6.16 0.02 12.32
N LYS A 177 -5.12 0.86 12.18
CA LYS A 177 -4.39 1.43 13.34
C LYS A 177 -5.29 2.32 14.20
N VAL A 178 -6.10 3.17 13.58
CA VAL A 178 -7.06 4.03 14.31
C VAL A 178 -8.08 3.15 15.04
N LEU A 179 -8.69 2.18 14.35
CA LEU A 179 -9.67 1.29 14.95
C LEU A 179 -9.09 0.49 16.11
N ALA A 180 -7.90 -0.08 15.97
CA ALA A 180 -7.25 -0.85 17.04
C ALA A 180 -7.08 -0.01 18.31
N ARG A 181 -6.61 1.24 18.18
CA ARG A 181 -6.47 2.15 19.33
C ARG A 181 -7.82 2.51 19.97
N VAL A 182 -8.85 2.74 19.15
CA VAL A 182 -10.22 3.00 19.63
C VAL A 182 -10.75 1.84 20.44
N LEU A 183 -10.60 0.61 19.94
CA LEU A 183 -11.08 -0.61 20.63
C LEU A 183 -10.32 -0.88 21.94
N CYS A 184 -9.05 -0.48 22.01
CA CYS A 184 -8.24 -0.58 23.22
C CYS A 184 -8.48 0.58 24.21
N GLY A 185 -9.36 1.53 23.92
CA GLY A 185 -9.61 2.70 24.78
C GLY A 185 -8.42 3.66 24.88
N LEU A 186 -7.49 3.62 23.93
CA LEU A 186 -6.30 4.46 23.93
C LEU A 186 -6.59 5.85 23.35
N PRO A 187 -5.89 6.91 23.81
CA PRO A 187 -5.93 8.22 23.15
C PRO A 187 -5.64 8.08 21.68
N THR A 188 -6.55 8.56 20.83
CA THR A 188 -6.50 8.29 19.40
C THR A 188 -6.80 9.55 18.62
N GLU A 189 -5.87 9.95 17.76
CA GLU A 189 -6.10 11.00 16.79
C GLU A 189 -7.16 10.58 15.76
N PRO A 190 -8.05 11.49 15.36
CA PRO A 190 -9.05 11.19 14.36
C PRO A 190 -8.42 10.87 13.01
N TYR A 191 -8.98 9.92 12.30
CA TYR A 191 -8.56 9.59 10.93
C TYR A 191 -8.92 10.75 9.98
N ALA A 192 -7.91 11.42 9.46
CA ALA A 192 -8.10 12.57 8.56
C ALA A 192 -8.31 12.18 7.09
N GLY A 193 -8.24 10.88 6.77
CA GLY A 193 -8.18 10.35 5.42
C GLY A 193 -6.76 9.96 5.03
N SER A 194 -6.63 9.26 3.92
CA SER A 194 -5.33 8.78 3.40
C SER A 194 -5.01 9.42 2.06
N VAL A 195 -3.75 9.70 1.83
CA VAL A 195 -3.24 10.08 0.51
C VAL A 195 -3.19 8.80 -0.36
N PRO A 196 -3.98 8.72 -1.45
CA PRO A 196 -3.90 7.59 -2.35
C PRO A 196 -2.52 7.54 -3.01
N SER A 197 -1.92 6.38 -3.06
CA SER A 197 -0.69 6.15 -3.83
C SER A 197 -0.77 4.81 -4.53
N ALA A 198 -0.33 4.76 -5.77
CA ALA A 198 -0.29 3.55 -6.56
C ALA A 198 1.12 3.37 -7.13
N GLN A 199 1.64 2.16 -7.00
CA GLN A 199 2.86 1.75 -7.64
C GLN A 199 2.55 0.51 -8.47
N LEU A 200 2.92 0.55 -9.73
CA LEU A 200 2.66 -0.50 -10.69
C LEU A 200 3.99 -0.97 -11.28
N LYS A 201 4.17 -2.28 -11.29
CA LYS A 201 5.24 -2.92 -12.05
C LYS A 201 4.63 -3.86 -13.07
N VAL A 202 4.17 -3.29 -14.18
CA VAL A 202 3.61 -4.07 -15.28
C VAL A 202 4.62 -4.21 -16.38
N SER A 203 4.92 -5.44 -16.72
CA SER A 203 5.70 -5.72 -17.92
C SER A 203 7.11 -5.13 -17.93
N GLY A 204 7.71 -4.98 -16.74
CA GLY A 204 9.04 -4.39 -16.63
C GLY A 204 9.07 -2.85 -16.62
N VAL A 205 7.90 -2.22 -16.63
CA VAL A 205 7.77 -0.76 -16.50
C VAL A 205 7.38 -0.40 -15.08
N ASP A 206 8.15 0.46 -14.46
CA ASP A 206 7.87 1.01 -13.15
C ASP A 206 7.08 2.31 -13.28
N VAL A 207 5.94 2.39 -12.60
CA VAL A 207 5.06 3.56 -12.59
C VAL A 207 4.64 3.86 -11.16
N PHE A 208 4.70 5.13 -10.78
CA PHE A 208 4.24 5.59 -9.47
C PHE A 208 3.33 6.80 -9.62
N SER A 209 2.29 6.87 -8.80
CA SER A 209 1.53 8.09 -8.59
C SER A 209 1.13 8.24 -7.13
N ALA A 210 1.08 9.47 -6.64
CA ALA A 210 0.63 9.81 -5.30
C ALA A 210 -0.24 11.05 -5.32
N GLY A 211 -1.22 11.11 -4.41
CA GLY A 211 -2.11 12.25 -4.22
C GLY A 211 -3.17 12.40 -5.32
N ASN A 212 -3.70 13.61 -5.43
CA ASN A 212 -4.74 13.94 -6.38
C ASN A 212 -4.17 14.75 -7.56
N ILE A 213 -3.75 14.07 -8.60
CA ILE A 213 -3.17 14.68 -9.82
C ILE A 213 -4.21 15.38 -10.71
N HIS A 214 -5.49 15.17 -10.46
CA HIS A 214 -6.62 15.77 -11.20
C HIS A 214 -7.38 16.81 -10.36
N GLN A 215 -6.79 17.27 -9.25
CA GLN A 215 -7.43 18.26 -8.39
C GLN A 215 -7.69 19.56 -9.14
N THR A 216 -8.89 20.11 -8.99
CA THR A 216 -9.26 21.40 -9.59
C THR A 216 -8.29 22.49 -9.12
N GLY A 217 -7.74 23.26 -10.08
CA GLY A 217 -6.74 24.28 -9.82
C GLY A 217 -5.30 23.78 -9.67
N ALA A 218 -5.06 22.48 -9.86
CA ALA A 218 -3.71 21.95 -9.85
C ALA A 218 -2.86 22.55 -10.98
N LYS A 219 -1.65 22.98 -10.61
CA LYS A 219 -0.63 23.49 -11.53
C LYS A 219 0.53 22.51 -11.56
N THR A 220 1.26 22.50 -12.67
CA THR A 220 2.52 21.76 -12.77
C THR A 220 3.64 22.59 -12.15
N ALA A 221 4.26 22.08 -11.09
CA ALA A 221 5.45 22.70 -10.50
C ALA A 221 6.74 22.20 -11.15
N ILE A 222 6.82 20.90 -11.42
CA ILE A 222 7.94 20.26 -12.11
C ILE A 222 7.36 19.34 -13.18
N GLN A 223 7.99 19.36 -14.37
CA GLN A 223 7.78 18.34 -15.39
C GLN A 223 9.11 18.06 -16.10
N THR A 224 9.51 16.79 -16.11
CA THR A 224 10.71 16.32 -16.80
C THR A 224 10.33 15.12 -17.66
N LEU A 225 10.78 15.13 -18.90
CA LEU A 225 10.65 14.02 -19.84
C LEU A 225 12.03 13.75 -20.46
N ASP A 226 12.56 12.56 -20.23
CA ASP A 226 13.78 12.09 -20.87
C ASP A 226 13.41 10.94 -21.83
N CYS A 227 13.32 11.27 -23.11
CA CYS A 227 12.96 10.30 -24.14
C CYS A 227 14.06 9.27 -24.41
N ILE A 228 15.33 9.56 -24.05
CA ILE A 228 16.45 8.63 -24.25
C ILE A 228 16.41 7.55 -23.18
N ARG A 229 16.24 7.95 -21.92
CA ARG A 229 16.13 7.02 -20.79
C ARG A 229 14.73 6.44 -20.62
N GLY A 230 13.72 7.00 -21.29
CA GLY A 230 12.33 6.59 -21.14
C GLY A 230 11.78 6.92 -19.77
N THR A 231 12.13 8.07 -19.18
CA THR A 231 11.66 8.48 -17.86
C THR A 231 10.80 9.73 -17.91
N TYR A 232 9.82 9.79 -17.00
CA TYR A 232 8.96 10.94 -16.83
C TYR A 232 8.72 11.22 -15.34
N LYS A 233 8.72 12.52 -15.00
CA LYS A 233 8.36 13.01 -13.66
C LYS A 233 7.48 14.24 -13.79
N ARG A 234 6.40 14.29 -13.02
CA ARG A 234 5.53 15.47 -12.91
C ARG A 234 5.04 15.63 -11.48
N VAL A 235 5.14 16.88 -10.99
CA VAL A 235 4.69 17.26 -9.64
C VAL A 235 3.62 18.31 -9.76
N PHE A 236 2.54 18.14 -9.01
CA PHE A 236 1.36 18.99 -9.03
C PHE A 236 1.24 19.76 -7.73
N THR A 237 0.88 21.06 -7.83
CA THR A 237 0.66 21.93 -6.68
C THR A 237 -0.69 22.62 -6.76
N VAL A 238 -1.26 22.93 -5.61
CA VAL A 238 -2.45 23.79 -5.44
C VAL A 238 -2.15 24.77 -4.31
N GLY A 239 -2.30 26.06 -4.58
CA GLY A 239 -2.02 27.10 -3.57
C GLY A 239 -0.59 27.05 -3.03
N GLY A 240 0.39 26.66 -3.85
CA GLY A 240 1.79 26.51 -3.43
C GLY A 240 2.10 25.24 -2.62
N LYS A 241 1.14 24.33 -2.44
CA LYS A 241 1.32 23.07 -1.73
C LYS A 241 1.37 21.90 -2.71
N ILE A 242 2.27 20.95 -2.48
CA ILE A 242 2.38 19.72 -3.28
C ILE A 242 1.17 18.83 -2.97
N VAL A 243 0.39 18.51 -4.01
CA VAL A 243 -0.84 17.71 -3.90
C VAL A 243 -0.77 16.38 -4.65
N GLY A 244 0.20 16.22 -5.54
CA GLY A 244 0.36 14.99 -6.28
C GLY A 244 1.68 14.89 -7.03
N ALA A 245 2.09 13.67 -7.34
CA ALA A 245 3.27 13.36 -8.14
C ALA A 245 3.04 12.13 -9.01
N VAL A 246 3.62 12.14 -10.21
CA VAL A 246 3.67 11.01 -11.15
C VAL A 246 5.10 10.76 -11.57
N LEU A 247 5.55 9.50 -11.47
CA LEU A 247 6.85 9.03 -11.96
C LEU A 247 6.63 7.85 -12.91
N TYR A 248 7.45 7.78 -13.95
CA TYR A 248 7.46 6.67 -14.91
C TYR A 248 8.91 6.32 -15.29
N GLY A 249 9.21 5.02 -15.34
CA GLY A 249 10.52 4.47 -15.66
C GLY A 249 11.46 4.48 -14.45
N ASP A 250 11.82 5.65 -13.96
CA ASP A 250 12.57 5.80 -12.71
C ASP A 250 11.62 6.24 -11.58
N ILE A 251 11.45 5.40 -10.57
CA ILE A 251 10.60 5.64 -9.42
C ILE A 251 11.38 5.66 -8.09
N THR A 252 12.70 5.84 -8.14
CA THR A 252 13.56 5.83 -6.95
C THR A 252 13.17 6.88 -5.92
N GLU A 253 12.65 8.02 -6.38
CA GLU A 253 12.17 9.12 -5.53
C GLU A 253 10.71 8.93 -5.02
N SER A 254 10.06 7.79 -5.31
CA SER A 254 8.62 7.59 -5.00
C SER A 254 8.25 7.78 -3.54
N GLY A 255 9.11 7.30 -2.63
CA GLY A 255 8.90 7.43 -1.18
C GLY A 255 8.97 8.88 -0.72
N ASP A 256 9.93 9.64 -1.23
CA ASP A 256 10.09 11.05 -0.91
C ASP A 256 8.88 11.86 -1.42
N TRP A 257 8.48 11.68 -2.67
CA TRP A 257 7.30 12.36 -3.21
C TRP A 257 6.02 12.01 -2.47
N LEU A 258 5.84 10.74 -2.05
CA LEU A 258 4.70 10.36 -1.21
C LEU A 258 4.69 11.13 0.12
N ASN A 259 5.85 11.21 0.78
CA ASN A 259 5.98 11.91 2.04
C ASN A 259 5.74 13.43 1.88
N GLN A 260 6.26 14.05 0.81
CA GLN A 260 6.01 15.45 0.51
C GLN A 260 4.53 15.74 0.24
N VAL A 261 3.84 14.88 -0.51
CA VAL A 261 2.39 14.98 -0.74
C VAL A 261 1.62 14.81 0.58
N LYS A 262 1.97 13.82 1.40
CA LYS A 262 1.33 13.59 2.72
C LYS A 262 1.46 14.78 3.66
N ARG A 263 2.62 15.45 3.65
CA ARG A 263 2.88 16.63 4.48
C ARG A 263 2.29 17.92 3.90
N GLY A 264 1.81 17.92 2.65
CA GLY A 264 1.44 19.13 1.94
C GLY A 264 2.61 20.11 1.88
N ALA A 265 3.81 19.60 1.54
CA ALA A 265 5.03 20.39 1.50
C ALA A 265 4.89 21.58 0.55
N ASP A 266 5.63 22.66 0.86
CA ASP A 266 5.63 23.87 0.04
C ASP A 266 6.39 23.63 -1.28
N GLU A 267 5.88 24.17 -2.38
CA GLU A 267 6.57 24.05 -3.69
C GLU A 267 7.98 24.65 -3.67
N TRP A 268 8.24 25.64 -2.80
CA TRP A 268 9.57 26.20 -2.61
C TRP A 268 10.58 25.23 -2.01
N SER A 269 10.11 24.15 -1.35
CA SER A 269 10.98 23.07 -0.88
C SER A 269 11.71 22.38 -2.04
N LEU A 270 11.13 22.39 -3.26
CA LEU A 270 11.68 21.81 -4.47
C LEU A 270 12.97 22.53 -4.92
N LEU A 271 13.10 23.82 -4.59
CA LEU A 271 14.30 24.63 -4.92
C LEU A 271 15.47 24.36 -3.96
N ARG A 272 15.21 23.75 -2.81
CA ARG A 272 16.25 23.45 -1.79
C ARG A 272 16.98 22.13 -2.04
N GLY A 273 16.74 21.48 -3.21
CA GLY A 273 17.47 20.34 -3.70
C GLY A 273 17.03 19.01 -3.06
N GLY A 274 15.95 18.46 -3.55
CA GLY A 274 15.64 17.04 -3.37
C GLY A 274 16.34 16.22 -4.46
N GLY A 275 17.61 15.97 -4.32
CA GLY A 275 18.41 15.25 -5.32
C GLY A 275 19.74 14.74 -4.73
N GLY A 276 19.78 14.52 -3.42
CA GLY A 276 20.90 13.84 -2.78
C GLY A 276 20.97 12.39 -3.27
N SER A 277 22.18 11.89 -3.50
CA SER A 277 22.41 10.46 -3.78
C SER A 277 21.78 9.61 -2.68
N GLY A 278 21.33 8.40 -3.00
CA GLY A 278 20.50 7.56 -2.14
C GLY A 278 20.80 7.59 -0.63
N VAL A 279 22.07 7.71 -0.20
CA VAL A 279 22.45 7.77 1.22
C VAL A 279 22.11 9.12 1.87
N GLU A 280 22.32 10.26 1.15
CA GLU A 280 21.90 11.58 1.65
C GLU A 280 20.38 11.65 1.77
N ALA A 281 19.66 11.19 0.75
CA ALA A 281 18.20 11.12 0.79
C ALA A 281 17.72 10.24 1.97
N ALA A 282 18.39 9.10 2.21
CA ALA A 282 18.11 8.25 3.37
C ALA A 282 18.38 8.96 4.70
N ARG A 283 19.41 9.82 4.77
CA ARG A 283 19.75 10.57 6.00
C ARG A 283 18.68 11.63 6.32
N GLU A 284 18.17 12.33 5.31
CA GLU A 284 17.18 13.42 5.46
C GLU A 284 15.78 12.93 5.90
N LEU A 285 15.46 11.67 5.66
CA LEU A 285 14.17 11.11 6.08
C LEU A 285 14.03 11.12 7.61
N ALA A 286 12.87 11.54 8.11
CA ALA A 286 12.54 11.37 9.51
C ALA A 286 12.31 9.88 9.83
N GLY A 287 12.53 9.46 11.08
CA GLY A 287 12.30 8.08 11.51
C GLY A 287 10.88 7.57 11.21
N SER A 288 9.89 8.44 11.28
CA SER A 288 8.47 8.15 10.98
C SER A 288 8.14 8.09 9.48
N ASP A 289 9.06 8.52 8.60
CA ASP A 289 8.78 8.57 7.17
C ASP A 289 8.66 7.18 6.58
N VAL A 290 7.60 6.99 5.80
CA VAL A 290 7.32 5.70 5.15
C VAL A 290 8.28 5.50 3.98
N VAL A 291 9.04 4.42 4.03
CA VAL A 291 9.97 3.96 2.98
C VAL A 291 9.29 2.96 2.07
N CYS A 292 8.60 1.98 2.64
CA CYS A 292 7.83 1.00 1.89
C CYS A 292 6.33 1.26 2.04
N SER A 293 5.73 1.92 1.07
CA SER A 293 4.30 2.24 1.09
C SER A 293 3.41 1.00 0.97
N CYS A 294 3.82 -0.03 0.24
CA CYS A 294 3.04 -1.27 0.08
C CYS A 294 2.88 -2.03 1.41
N ASN A 295 3.91 -2.05 2.23
CA ASN A 295 3.93 -2.77 3.51
C ASN A 295 3.97 -1.83 4.73
N ASN A 296 3.82 -0.52 4.47
CA ASN A 296 3.78 0.54 5.49
C ASN A 296 4.97 0.49 6.48
N VAL A 297 6.18 0.29 5.96
CA VAL A 297 7.41 0.23 6.74
C VAL A 297 8.10 1.60 6.73
N CYS A 298 8.39 2.15 7.91
CA CYS A 298 9.08 3.44 8.05
C CYS A 298 10.59 3.29 8.22
N LYS A 299 11.32 4.41 8.10
CA LYS A 299 12.79 4.46 8.28
C LYS A 299 13.23 3.87 9.61
N ALA A 300 12.59 4.26 10.73
CA ALA A 300 12.97 3.79 12.05
C ALA A 300 12.92 2.26 12.18
N GLN A 301 11.92 1.61 11.57
CA GLN A 301 11.80 0.14 11.58
C GLN A 301 12.93 -0.54 10.81
N ILE A 302 13.34 0.04 9.66
CA ILE A 302 14.45 -0.48 8.85
C ILE A 302 15.76 -0.30 9.61
N VAL A 303 16.06 0.92 10.07
CA VAL A 303 17.28 1.26 10.80
C VAL A 303 17.41 0.38 12.05
N LYS A 304 16.33 0.20 12.81
CA LYS A 304 16.31 -0.67 13.98
C LYS A 304 16.65 -2.11 13.62
N ALA A 305 16.00 -2.68 12.60
CA ALA A 305 16.26 -4.06 12.18
C ALA A 305 17.72 -4.25 11.73
N VAL A 306 18.24 -3.32 10.92
CA VAL A 306 19.65 -3.33 10.48
C VAL A 306 20.60 -3.30 11.66
N ALA A 307 20.40 -2.36 12.59
CA ALA A 307 21.33 -2.16 13.70
C ALA A 307 21.24 -3.25 14.77
N SER A 308 20.02 -3.73 15.12
CA SER A 308 19.84 -4.73 16.18
C SER A 308 20.18 -6.15 15.75
N GLU A 309 20.03 -6.48 14.46
CA GLU A 309 20.21 -7.84 13.94
C GLU A 309 21.44 -7.96 13.03
N GLY A 310 22.16 -6.85 12.78
CA GLY A 310 23.36 -6.83 11.94
C GLY A 310 23.07 -7.14 10.45
N LEU A 311 21.90 -6.74 9.95
CA LEU A 311 21.52 -7.01 8.57
C LEU A 311 22.38 -6.19 7.61
N THR A 312 22.85 -6.82 6.54
CA THR A 312 23.81 -6.21 5.59
C THR A 312 23.26 -6.05 4.18
N THR A 313 22.11 -6.66 3.89
CA THR A 313 21.49 -6.67 2.56
C THR A 313 20.02 -6.24 2.61
N ALA A 314 19.53 -5.73 1.47
CA ALA A 314 18.11 -5.40 1.35
C ALA A 314 17.21 -6.64 1.40
N GLU A 315 17.71 -7.80 1.01
CA GLU A 315 17.03 -9.08 1.11
C GLU A 315 16.75 -9.46 2.57
N GLU A 316 17.76 -9.39 3.43
CA GLU A 316 17.61 -9.65 4.86
C GLU A 316 16.62 -8.67 5.51
N VAL A 317 16.73 -7.37 5.17
CA VAL A 317 15.78 -6.34 5.62
C VAL A 317 14.35 -6.64 5.14
N ARG A 318 14.20 -7.10 3.88
CA ARG A 318 12.89 -7.50 3.34
C ARG A 318 12.29 -8.66 4.13
N ASP A 319 13.08 -9.69 4.38
CA ASP A 319 12.62 -10.90 5.06
C ASP A 319 12.17 -10.57 6.49
N ARG A 320 12.84 -9.63 7.13
CA ARG A 320 12.56 -9.19 8.49
C ARG A 320 11.44 -8.17 8.61
N THR A 321 11.44 -7.13 7.77
CA THR A 321 10.53 -5.97 7.89
C THR A 321 9.41 -5.96 6.85
N LYS A 322 9.50 -6.81 5.81
CA LYS A 322 8.70 -6.79 4.60
C LYS A 322 8.91 -5.55 3.72
N ALA A 323 9.85 -4.64 4.05
CA ALA A 323 10.24 -3.57 3.15
C ALA A 323 10.76 -4.18 1.83
N SER A 324 10.32 -3.64 0.69
CA SER A 324 10.66 -4.18 -0.65
C SER A 324 10.08 -5.58 -0.97
N GLY A 325 9.19 -6.13 -0.11
CA GLY A 325 8.65 -7.47 -0.27
C GLY A 325 7.50 -7.62 -1.28
N SER A 326 6.85 -6.52 -1.67
CA SER A 326 5.70 -6.56 -2.60
C SER A 326 6.11 -6.09 -4.00
N CYS A 327 6.17 -4.78 -4.23
CA CYS A 327 6.47 -4.21 -5.55
C CYS A 327 7.97 -4.05 -5.85
N GLY A 328 8.82 -4.07 -4.83
CA GLY A 328 10.27 -3.92 -4.95
C GLY A 328 10.77 -2.48 -5.16
N GLY A 329 9.90 -1.50 -5.38
CA GLY A 329 10.28 -0.14 -5.76
C GLY A 329 11.06 0.65 -4.70
N CYS A 330 10.88 0.32 -3.41
CA CYS A 330 11.67 0.94 -2.35
C CYS A 330 13.05 0.30 -2.13
N ARG A 331 13.42 -0.73 -2.89
CA ARG A 331 14.70 -1.43 -2.74
C ARG A 331 15.92 -0.52 -2.75
N PRO A 332 16.08 0.43 -3.69
CA PRO A 332 17.24 1.32 -3.70
C PRO A 332 17.35 2.16 -2.43
N MET A 333 16.22 2.60 -1.87
CA MET A 333 16.18 3.34 -0.62
C MET A 333 16.51 2.44 0.58
N VAL A 334 16.04 1.19 0.60
CA VAL A 334 16.39 0.20 1.62
C VAL A 334 17.90 -0.09 1.59
N GLU A 335 18.49 -0.26 0.41
CA GLU A 335 19.96 -0.44 0.24
C GLU A 335 20.74 0.79 0.74
N ALA A 336 20.24 1.99 0.46
CA ALA A 336 20.82 3.23 0.97
C ALA A 336 20.74 3.34 2.49
N MET A 337 19.63 2.89 3.10
CA MET A 337 19.48 2.85 4.55
C MET A 337 20.38 1.81 5.22
N VAL A 338 20.55 0.65 4.62
CA VAL A 338 21.52 -0.34 5.10
C VAL A 338 22.91 0.27 5.13
N LYS A 339 23.34 0.90 4.01
CA LYS A 339 24.64 1.59 3.94
C LYS A 339 24.76 2.70 4.97
N LEU A 340 23.74 3.55 5.10
CA LEU A 340 23.72 4.64 6.07
C LEU A 340 23.87 4.12 7.50
N THR A 341 23.09 3.10 7.87
CA THR A 341 23.12 2.50 9.21
C THR A 341 24.45 1.83 9.52
N MET A 342 25.11 1.25 8.51
CA MET A 342 26.47 0.68 8.68
C MET A 342 27.55 1.76 8.84
N LEU A 343 27.39 2.92 8.16
CA LEU A 343 28.32 4.05 8.27
C LEU A 343 28.10 4.86 9.56
N GLU A 344 26.87 5.00 9.96
CA GLU A 344 26.41 5.81 11.10
C GLU A 344 25.44 4.92 11.93
N PRO A 345 25.96 3.92 12.67
CA PRO A 345 25.10 3.08 13.49
C PRO A 345 24.40 3.93 14.54
N PRO A 346 23.05 3.78 14.67
CA PRO A 346 22.34 4.46 15.74
C PRO A 346 22.88 3.97 17.09
N ASP A 347 22.95 4.85 18.05
CA ASP A 347 23.23 4.49 19.43
C ASP A 347 22.03 3.68 19.96
N LEU A 348 22.15 2.36 19.93
CA LEU A 348 21.17 1.42 20.49
C LEU A 348 21.47 1.20 21.99
N SER A 349 21.91 2.24 22.71
CA SER A 349 22.10 2.15 24.15
C SER A 349 20.81 1.68 24.84
N ASP A 350 20.93 1.11 26.03
CA ASP A 350 19.79 0.59 26.84
C ASP A 350 18.72 1.64 27.18
N GLU A 351 18.84 2.84 26.63
CA GLU A 351 17.94 3.97 26.75
C GLU A 351 16.78 4.00 25.72
N GLU A 352 16.66 3.00 24.82
CA GLU A 352 15.52 2.95 23.90
C GLU A 352 14.18 2.86 24.64
N PRO A 353 13.18 3.71 24.27
CA PRO A 353 11.85 3.62 24.85
C PRO A 353 11.21 2.25 24.58
N VAL A 354 10.50 1.71 25.58
CA VAL A 354 9.76 0.43 25.48
C VAL A 354 8.86 0.39 24.25
N CYS A 355 8.35 1.54 23.81
CA CYS A 355 7.52 1.69 22.63
C CYS A 355 7.48 3.17 22.20
N GLY A 356 6.96 3.43 20.99
CA GLY A 356 6.84 4.81 20.47
C GLY A 356 5.85 5.71 21.22
N CYS A 357 5.15 5.22 22.24
CA CYS A 357 4.19 5.98 23.05
C CYS A 357 4.65 6.23 24.49
N SER A 358 5.79 5.64 24.91
CA SER A 358 6.37 5.85 26.24
C SER A 358 7.78 6.42 26.09
N PRO A 359 8.16 7.45 26.84
CA PRO A 359 9.52 7.97 26.87
C PRO A 359 10.48 7.06 27.70
N MET A 360 9.95 6.06 28.42
CA MET A 360 10.73 5.21 29.31
C MET A 360 11.53 4.16 28.53
N SER A 361 12.78 4.00 28.85
CA SER A 361 13.63 2.90 28.41
C SER A 361 13.14 1.55 28.97
N HIS A 362 13.56 0.44 28.37
CA HIS A 362 13.22 -0.89 28.88
C HIS A 362 13.62 -1.12 30.36
N PRO A 363 14.85 -0.77 30.81
CA PRO A 363 15.22 -0.87 32.23
C PRO A 363 14.36 -0.01 33.16
N GLU A 364 14.09 1.26 32.78
CA GLU A 364 13.24 2.17 33.58
C GLU A 364 11.81 1.65 33.67
N PHE A 365 11.25 1.17 32.56
CA PHE A 365 9.90 0.63 32.52
C PHE A 365 9.77 -0.66 33.35
N LYS A 366 10.79 -1.56 33.28
CA LYS A 366 10.87 -2.76 34.10
C LYS A 366 10.93 -2.39 35.59
N ALA A 367 11.79 -1.44 35.95
CA ALA A 367 11.92 -0.96 37.34
C ALA A 367 10.61 -0.34 37.86
N ALA A 368 9.92 0.44 37.03
CA ALA A 368 8.63 1.04 37.38
C ALA A 368 7.52 -0.01 37.55
N VAL A 369 7.45 -1.04 36.69
CA VAL A 369 6.47 -2.13 36.79
C VAL A 369 6.72 -3.04 37.99
N LEU A 370 7.98 -3.29 38.33
CA LEU A 370 8.37 -4.15 39.45
C LEU A 370 8.48 -3.41 40.78
N GLY A 371 8.56 -2.09 40.77
CA GLY A 371 8.61 -1.24 41.98
C GLY A 371 7.24 -1.08 42.66
N ASP A 372 7.26 -0.46 43.84
CA ASP A 372 6.05 -0.18 44.63
C ASP A 372 5.42 1.18 44.29
N GLY A 373 5.91 1.82 43.20
CA GLY A 373 5.42 3.12 42.72
C GLY A 373 4.15 3.02 41.82
N ALA A 374 3.70 4.18 41.31
CA ALA A 374 2.61 4.21 40.37
C ALA A 374 3.00 3.47 39.07
N MET A 375 2.09 2.64 38.59
CA MET A 375 2.27 1.94 37.31
C MET A 375 2.49 2.94 36.17
N PRO A 376 3.49 2.68 35.31
CA PRO A 376 3.69 3.52 34.13
C PRO A 376 2.44 3.43 33.21
N GLU A 377 2.10 4.54 32.59
CA GLU A 377 1.03 4.59 31.61
C GLU A 377 1.35 3.65 30.42
N THR A 378 0.41 2.75 30.13
CA THR A 378 0.53 1.79 29.02
C THR A 378 -0.41 2.22 27.90
N ASN A 379 0.12 2.96 26.93
CA ASN A 379 -0.67 3.59 25.86
C ASN A 379 -0.69 2.79 24.54
N CYS A 380 -0.07 1.62 24.49
CA CYS A 380 -0.11 0.73 23.32
C CYS A 380 -0.01 -0.74 23.72
N ALA A 381 -0.32 -1.65 22.78
CA ALA A 381 -0.25 -3.10 23.03
C ALA A 381 1.15 -3.57 23.45
N SER A 382 2.23 -2.94 22.93
CA SER A 382 3.61 -3.30 23.28
C SER A 382 3.94 -2.99 24.74
N CYS A 383 3.65 -1.79 25.25
CA CYS A 383 3.92 -1.46 26.65
C CYS A 383 2.94 -2.15 27.60
N ALA A 384 1.69 -2.38 27.21
CA ALA A 384 0.73 -3.18 27.98
C ALA A 384 1.19 -4.64 28.10
N GLY A 385 1.67 -5.24 27.01
CA GLY A 385 2.25 -6.58 26.99
C GLY A 385 3.52 -6.68 27.87
N ALA A 386 4.42 -5.70 27.77
CA ALA A 386 5.61 -5.64 28.63
C ALA A 386 5.24 -5.53 30.11
N ALA A 387 4.27 -4.68 30.46
CA ALA A 387 3.79 -4.54 31.83
C ALA A 387 3.21 -5.85 32.37
N ALA A 388 2.36 -6.54 31.59
CA ALA A 388 1.78 -7.82 31.95
C ALA A 388 2.85 -8.88 32.19
N TYR A 389 3.85 -8.94 31.29
CA TYR A 389 4.96 -9.84 31.41
C TYR A 389 5.80 -9.62 32.68
N TYR A 390 6.25 -8.39 32.93
CA TYR A 390 7.03 -8.09 34.14
C TYR A 390 6.22 -8.35 35.42
N LYS A 391 4.90 -8.11 35.43
CA LYS A 391 4.05 -8.50 36.53
C LYS A 391 3.98 -10.00 36.75
N SER A 392 3.90 -10.79 35.69
CA SER A 392 3.91 -12.25 35.79
C SER A 392 5.23 -12.78 36.35
N LEU A 393 6.36 -12.23 35.95
CA LEU A 393 7.68 -12.57 36.52
C LEU A 393 7.74 -12.30 38.03
N ARG A 394 7.19 -11.17 38.49
CA ARG A 394 7.08 -10.85 39.93
C ARG A 394 6.23 -11.88 40.67
N ALA A 395 5.09 -12.26 40.08
CA ALA A 395 4.18 -13.24 40.67
C ALA A 395 4.79 -14.65 40.79
N PHE A 396 5.65 -15.03 39.83
CA PHE A 396 6.33 -16.33 39.84
C PHE A 396 7.67 -16.33 40.61
N GLY A 397 8.04 -15.21 41.28
CA GLY A 397 9.27 -15.10 42.06
C GLY A 397 10.57 -15.11 41.24
N ALA A 398 10.50 -14.91 39.95
CA ALA A 398 11.67 -14.86 39.07
C ALA A 398 12.31 -13.46 39.15
N VAL A 399 13.33 -13.30 39.98
CA VAL A 399 13.98 -12.01 40.26
C VAL A 399 15.08 -11.66 39.25
N GLU A 400 15.59 -12.63 38.51
CA GLU A 400 16.63 -12.41 37.50
C GLU A 400 16.27 -13.11 36.18
N VAL A 401 15.89 -12.33 35.18
CA VAL A 401 15.82 -12.79 33.79
C VAL A 401 17.14 -12.48 33.14
N GLY A 402 17.92 -13.51 32.80
CA GLY A 402 19.20 -13.34 32.11
C GLY A 402 19.00 -12.67 30.72
N ARG A 403 20.01 -11.95 30.24
CA ARG A 403 20.00 -11.20 28.95
C ARG A 403 19.48 -12.01 27.73
N GLY A 404 19.61 -13.34 27.74
CA GLY A 404 19.08 -14.22 26.69
C GLY A 404 17.56 -14.26 26.62
N ASN A 405 16.89 -14.17 27.75
CA ASN A 405 15.41 -14.16 27.79
C ASN A 405 14.83 -12.80 27.42
N GLU A 406 15.52 -11.69 27.66
CA GLU A 406 15.11 -10.36 27.20
C GLU A 406 15.12 -10.26 25.67
N ALA A 407 16.09 -10.86 25.00
CA ALA A 407 16.14 -10.94 23.53
C ALA A 407 14.98 -11.76 22.96
N TYR A 408 14.63 -12.88 23.61
CA TYR A 408 13.49 -13.72 23.23
C TYR A 408 12.15 -12.99 23.42
N ILE A 409 12.03 -12.24 24.50
CA ILE A 409 10.84 -11.43 24.80
C ILE A 409 10.69 -10.29 23.79
N ARG A 410 11.79 -9.59 23.49
CA ARG A 410 11.80 -8.57 22.43
C ARG A 410 11.38 -9.17 21.09
N ALA A 411 11.81 -10.38 20.75
CA ALA A 411 11.42 -11.09 19.54
C ALA A 411 9.94 -11.50 19.54
N SER A 412 9.42 -12.02 20.67
CA SER A 412 8.02 -12.46 20.79
C SER A 412 7.01 -11.30 20.82
N MET A 413 7.38 -10.14 21.36
CA MET A 413 6.54 -8.92 21.33
C MET A 413 6.31 -8.36 19.92
N HIS A 414 7.14 -8.74 18.97
CA HIS A 414 7.04 -8.32 17.55
C HIS A 414 6.66 -9.47 16.62
N SER A 415 6.45 -10.68 17.15
CA SER A 415 6.02 -11.85 16.37
C SER A 415 4.49 -11.89 16.29
N SER A 416 4.00 -12.07 15.07
CA SER A 416 2.60 -12.44 14.79
C SER A 416 2.40 -13.95 14.72
N ASP A 417 3.40 -14.75 15.13
CA ASP A 417 3.36 -16.20 15.08
C ASP A 417 2.65 -16.75 16.33
N PRO A 418 1.52 -17.48 16.15
CA PRO A 418 0.77 -18.07 17.28
C PRO A 418 1.59 -19.03 18.14
N ASP A 419 2.53 -19.77 17.55
CA ASP A 419 3.35 -20.76 18.26
C ASP A 419 4.38 -20.10 19.21
N VAL A 420 4.86 -18.90 18.85
CA VAL A 420 5.76 -18.10 19.69
C VAL A 420 4.99 -17.48 20.87
N LEU A 421 3.73 -17.11 20.67
CA LEU A 421 2.87 -16.58 21.73
C LEU A 421 2.41 -17.67 22.72
N GLN A 422 2.26 -18.91 22.28
CA GLN A 422 1.87 -20.05 23.13
C GLN A 422 3.03 -20.58 24.00
N GLN A 423 4.28 -20.40 23.58
CA GLN A 423 5.46 -20.77 24.37
C GLN A 423 5.88 -19.68 25.37
N ALA A 424 5.32 -18.47 25.25
CA ALA A 424 5.57 -17.35 26.15
C ALA A 424 4.46 -17.18 27.23
N ALA A 425 3.38 -17.95 27.18
CA ALA A 425 2.30 -18.02 28.14
C ALA A 425 2.49 -19.25 29.05
#